data_cc4837156fe91c41ee1751a5b2789803
#
_entry.id   cc4837156fe91c41ee1751a5b2789803
#
_cell.length_a   1.000
_cell.length_b   1.000
_cell.length_c   1.000
_cell.angle_alpha   90.00
_cell.angle_beta   90.00
_cell.angle_gamma   90.00
#
_symmetry.space_group_name_H-M   'P 1'
#
loop_
_entity.id
_entity.type
_entity.pdbx_description
1 polymer ?
#
loop_
_entity_poly.entity_id
_entity_poly.type
_entity_poly.pdbx_seq_one_letter_code
_entity_poly.pdbx_strand_id
1 'polypeptide(L)'
;MTLFEKIIAREIPAEIIFEDERVLAFQDISPQAPTHILVIPKKPIPRVGEANAEDEALLGHLLLTAQRVAYELGINSTEEGFRLVINNGKLGGEAVPHLHLHLLSGRQMKWPPG
;
A
#
# COMPACT_ATOMS: atom_id res chain seq x y z
N MET A 1 13.08 -13.77 4.64
CA MET A 1 12.18 -12.65 4.97
C MET A 1 12.27 -11.56 3.93
N THR A 2 11.15 -11.06 3.49
CA THR A 2 11.11 -9.91 2.59
C THR A 2 11.46 -8.62 3.34
N LEU A 3 11.75 -7.56 2.60
CA LEU A 3 11.97 -6.22 3.16
C LEU A 3 10.78 -5.80 4.05
N PHE A 4 9.55 -6.05 3.58
CA PHE A 4 8.35 -5.62 4.33
C PHE A 4 8.13 -6.45 5.59
N GLU A 5 8.46 -7.75 5.56
CA GLU A 5 8.42 -8.56 6.78
C GLU A 5 9.41 -8.03 7.83
N LYS A 6 10.57 -7.56 7.38
CA LYS A 6 11.57 -6.96 8.28
C LYS A 6 11.07 -5.64 8.86
N ILE A 7 10.33 -4.85 8.11
CA ILE A 7 9.71 -3.62 8.60
C ILE A 7 8.64 -3.95 9.64
N ILE A 8 7.81 -4.95 9.38
CA ILE A 8 6.78 -5.41 10.34
C ILE A 8 7.44 -5.85 11.64
N ALA A 9 8.55 -6.57 11.57
CA ALA A 9 9.29 -7.07 12.72
C ALA A 9 10.15 -6.00 13.41
N ARG A 10 10.16 -4.77 12.92
CA ARG A 10 10.99 -3.66 13.43
C ARG A 10 12.49 -3.91 13.29
N GLU A 11 12.90 -4.74 12.36
CA GLU A 11 14.33 -4.97 12.08
C GLU A 11 14.89 -3.89 11.14
N ILE A 12 14.02 -3.26 10.35
CA ILE A 12 14.36 -2.15 9.47
C ILE A 12 13.42 -0.99 9.81
N PRO A 13 13.92 0.24 9.96
CA PRO A 13 13.08 1.39 10.29
C PRO A 13 12.21 1.80 9.11
N ALA A 14 11.04 2.36 9.42
CA ALA A 14 10.13 2.96 8.43
C ALA A 14 9.34 4.06 9.12
N GLU A 15 8.88 5.03 8.35
CA GLU A 15 8.02 6.10 8.87
C GLU A 15 6.57 5.61 8.84
N ILE A 16 6.12 5.10 9.97
CA ILE A 16 4.81 4.48 10.10
C ILE A 16 3.73 5.54 10.25
N ILE A 17 2.70 5.44 9.42
CA ILE A 17 1.55 6.35 9.38
C ILE A 17 0.37 5.78 10.16
N PHE A 18 0.14 4.47 10.03
CA PHE A 18 -0.95 3.77 10.68
C PHE A 18 -0.58 2.31 10.90
N GLU A 19 -1.08 1.74 11.98
CA GLU A 19 -0.87 0.33 12.27
C GLU A 19 -2.02 -0.21 13.12
N ASP A 20 -2.45 -1.42 12.81
CA ASP A 20 -3.31 -2.20 13.70
C ASP A 20 -2.82 -3.66 13.69
N GLU A 21 -3.61 -4.58 14.23
CA GLU A 21 -3.20 -6.00 14.31
C GLU A 21 -3.06 -6.68 12.96
N ARG A 22 -3.68 -6.16 11.91
CA ARG A 22 -3.72 -6.79 10.58
C ARG A 22 -2.93 -6.07 9.52
N VAL A 23 -2.75 -4.76 9.62
CA VAL A 23 -2.12 -3.96 8.57
C VAL A 23 -1.12 -2.96 9.12
N LEU A 24 -0.22 -2.52 8.24
CA LEU A 24 0.76 -1.48 8.50
C LEU A 24 0.78 -0.54 7.31
N ALA A 25 0.75 0.77 7.56
CA ALA A 25 0.91 1.79 6.53
C ALA A 25 2.13 2.63 6.84
N PHE A 26 2.99 2.84 5.86
CA PHE A 26 4.24 3.58 6.05
C PHE A 26 4.63 4.30 4.76
N GLN A 27 5.51 5.31 4.89
CA GLN A 27 5.95 6.08 3.73
C GLN A 27 6.94 5.28 2.88
N ASP A 28 6.77 5.35 1.55
CA ASP A 28 7.74 4.77 0.62
C ASP A 28 9.02 5.61 0.68
N ILE A 29 10.19 4.96 0.81
CA ILE A 29 11.48 5.65 0.91
C ILE A 29 11.96 6.16 -0.46
N SER A 30 11.31 5.75 -1.54
CA SER A 30 11.60 6.20 -2.90
C SER A 30 10.29 6.72 -3.53
N PRO A 31 9.75 7.83 -3.02
CA PRO A 31 8.42 8.27 -3.42
C PRO A 31 8.34 8.65 -4.89
N GLN A 32 7.26 8.20 -5.55
CA GLN A 32 6.97 8.48 -6.95
C GLN A 32 5.94 9.58 -7.10
N ALA A 33 5.50 10.18 -6.00
CA ALA A 33 4.57 11.29 -5.92
C ALA A 33 4.82 12.03 -4.61
N PRO A 34 4.36 13.29 -4.46
CA PRO A 34 4.51 14.02 -3.19
C PRO A 34 3.97 13.27 -1.97
N THR A 35 2.88 12.52 -2.15
CA THR A 35 2.41 11.55 -1.16
C THR A 35 2.53 10.16 -1.77
N HIS A 36 3.31 9.29 -1.14
CA HIS A 36 3.47 7.91 -1.57
C HIS A 36 3.54 7.01 -0.34
N ILE A 37 2.42 6.39 -0.01
CA ILE A 37 2.24 5.54 1.16
C ILE A 37 2.05 4.09 0.69
N LEU A 38 2.63 3.16 1.43
CA LEU A 38 2.40 1.73 1.23
C LEU A 38 1.50 1.21 2.34
N VAL A 39 0.49 0.43 1.98
CA VAL A 39 -0.37 -0.26 2.94
C VAL A 39 -0.18 -1.75 2.72
N ILE A 40 0.25 -2.45 3.75
CA ILE A 40 0.56 -3.88 3.66
C ILE A 40 -0.20 -4.68 4.72
N PRO A 41 -0.56 -5.93 4.41
CA PRO A 41 -1.05 -6.84 5.44
C PRO A 41 0.13 -7.36 6.25
N LYS A 42 -0.08 -7.64 7.53
CA LYS A 42 0.94 -8.30 8.33
C LYS A 42 1.05 -9.78 7.97
N LYS A 43 -0.05 -10.38 7.50
CA LYS A 43 -0.04 -11.74 6.93
C LYS A 43 0.84 -11.74 5.67
N PRO A 44 1.80 -12.68 5.54
CA PRO A 44 2.73 -12.68 4.41
C PRO A 44 2.12 -13.27 3.14
N ILE A 45 1.17 -12.57 2.52
CA ILE A 45 0.64 -12.91 1.21
C ILE A 45 1.62 -12.35 0.17
N PRO A 46 2.22 -13.17 -0.70
CA PRO A 46 3.25 -12.66 -1.62
C PRO A 46 2.73 -11.65 -2.63
N ARG A 47 1.52 -11.83 -3.15
CA ARG A 47 0.91 -10.95 -4.15
C ARG A 47 -0.59 -11.19 -4.20
N VAL A 48 -1.34 -10.22 -4.73
CA VAL A 48 -2.80 -10.30 -4.73
C VAL A 48 -3.32 -11.52 -5.50
N GLY A 49 -2.62 -11.92 -6.55
CA GLY A 49 -2.99 -13.10 -7.34
C GLY A 49 -2.89 -14.42 -6.59
N GLU A 50 -2.21 -14.43 -5.44
CA GLU A 50 -2.09 -15.62 -4.59
C GLU A 50 -2.96 -15.52 -3.33
N ALA A 51 -3.76 -14.47 -3.20
CA ALA A 51 -4.77 -14.41 -2.14
C ALA A 51 -5.92 -15.36 -2.48
N ASN A 52 -6.69 -15.72 -1.47
CA ASN A 52 -7.83 -16.60 -1.64
C ASN A 52 -9.05 -16.07 -0.89
N ALA A 53 -10.16 -16.82 -0.93
CA ALA A 53 -11.43 -16.38 -0.38
C ALA A 53 -11.36 -16.03 1.12
N GLU A 54 -10.51 -16.70 1.89
CA GLU A 54 -10.37 -16.41 3.31
C GLU A 54 -9.67 -15.07 3.58
N ASP A 55 -9.02 -14.48 2.57
CA ASP A 55 -8.36 -13.19 2.67
C ASP A 55 -9.29 -12.02 2.33
N GLU A 56 -10.55 -12.27 1.99
CA GLU A 56 -11.48 -11.24 1.53
C GLU A 56 -11.60 -10.09 2.52
N ALA A 57 -11.83 -10.38 3.80
CA ALA A 57 -11.95 -9.34 4.83
C ALA A 57 -10.66 -8.54 4.97
N LEU A 58 -9.51 -9.19 4.88
CA LEU A 58 -8.21 -8.53 4.97
C LEU A 58 -7.97 -7.60 3.77
N LEU A 59 -8.31 -8.05 2.56
CA LEU A 59 -8.17 -7.22 1.36
C LEU A 59 -9.07 -6.00 1.41
N GLY A 60 -10.31 -6.16 1.88
CA GLY A 60 -11.20 -5.03 2.11
C GLY A 60 -10.63 -4.07 3.15
N HIS A 61 -10.03 -4.60 4.20
CA HIS A 61 -9.39 -3.79 5.24
C HIS A 61 -8.20 -3.00 4.70
N LEU A 62 -7.41 -3.56 3.79
CA LEU A 62 -6.33 -2.81 3.13
C LEU A 62 -6.88 -1.59 2.40
N LEU A 63 -7.95 -1.76 1.62
CA LEU A 63 -8.55 -0.66 0.88
C LEU A 63 -9.13 0.40 1.82
N LEU A 64 -9.84 -0.01 2.86
CA LEU A 64 -10.41 0.94 3.83
C LEU A 64 -9.33 1.64 4.64
N THR A 65 -8.21 0.97 4.91
CA THR A 65 -7.06 1.60 5.57
C THR A 65 -6.46 2.70 4.68
N ALA A 66 -6.31 2.42 3.38
CA ALA A 66 -5.83 3.43 2.43
C ALA A 66 -6.79 4.64 2.39
N GLN A 67 -8.10 4.38 2.36
CA GLN A 67 -9.11 5.44 2.40
C GLN A 67 -8.99 6.28 3.67
N ARG A 68 -8.84 5.62 4.82
CA ARG A 68 -8.69 6.31 6.10
C ARG A 68 -7.43 7.18 6.15
N VAL A 69 -6.31 6.65 5.67
CA VAL A 69 -5.05 7.40 5.59
C VAL A 69 -5.23 8.62 4.69
N ALA A 70 -5.85 8.43 3.53
CA ALA A 70 -6.12 9.53 2.59
C ALA A 70 -7.01 10.61 3.24
N TYR A 71 -8.04 10.20 3.97
CA TYR A 71 -8.90 11.12 4.70
C TYR A 71 -8.11 11.92 5.73
N GLU A 72 -7.30 11.26 6.54
CA GLU A 72 -6.51 11.91 7.59
C GLU A 72 -5.45 12.86 7.01
N LEU A 73 -4.94 12.56 5.82
CA LEU A 73 -3.98 13.44 5.14
C LEU A 73 -4.65 14.58 4.34
N GLY A 74 -5.97 14.62 4.30
CA GLY A 74 -6.71 15.67 3.61
C GLY A 74 -6.74 15.51 2.09
N ILE A 75 -6.45 14.33 1.56
CA ILE A 75 -6.41 14.09 0.11
C ILE A 75 -7.57 13.25 -0.40
N ASN A 76 -8.59 13.03 0.44
CA ASN A 76 -9.75 12.19 0.11
C ASN A 76 -10.83 12.94 -0.67
N SER A 77 -10.63 14.22 -1.02
CA SER A 77 -11.61 15.01 -1.76
C SER A 77 -11.53 14.72 -3.26
N THR A 78 -12.58 15.13 -3.98
CA THR A 78 -12.58 15.02 -5.44
C THR A 78 -11.67 16.05 -6.10
N GLU A 79 -11.36 17.14 -5.40
CA GLU A 79 -10.44 18.20 -5.89
C GLU A 79 -8.99 17.73 -5.81
N GLU A 80 -8.61 17.03 -4.73
CA GLU A 80 -7.27 16.49 -4.58
C GLU A 80 -7.18 15.09 -5.21
N GLY A 81 -7.79 14.12 -4.56
CA GLY A 81 -7.81 12.75 -5.06
C GLY A 81 -6.50 12.01 -4.94
N PHE A 82 -6.56 10.73 -5.26
CA PHE A 82 -5.40 9.84 -5.17
C PHE A 82 -5.59 8.64 -6.10
N ARG A 83 -4.51 7.91 -6.31
CA ARG A 83 -4.54 6.66 -7.06
C ARG A 83 -4.07 5.52 -6.16
N LEU A 84 -4.74 4.38 -6.27
CA LEU A 84 -4.31 3.15 -5.61
C LEU A 84 -3.76 2.20 -6.68
N VAL A 85 -2.62 1.57 -6.38
CA VAL A 85 -1.95 0.64 -7.30
C VAL A 85 -1.52 -0.60 -6.55
N ILE A 86 -1.81 -1.77 -7.13
CA ILE A 86 -1.28 -3.05 -6.69
C ILE A 86 -0.57 -3.68 -7.88
N ASN A 87 0.71 -3.98 -7.74
CA ASN A 87 1.50 -4.61 -8.80
C ASN A 87 1.62 -6.11 -8.50
N ASN A 88 1.31 -6.93 -9.50
CA ASN A 88 1.35 -8.39 -9.36
C ASN A 88 2.20 -8.99 -10.46
N GLY A 89 3.28 -9.64 -10.09
CA GLY A 89 4.12 -10.37 -11.01
C GLY A 89 5.02 -9.48 -11.87
N LYS A 90 5.75 -10.14 -12.75
CA LYS A 90 6.83 -9.49 -13.54
C LYS A 90 6.31 -8.35 -14.41
N LEU A 91 5.28 -8.59 -15.21
CA LEU A 91 4.76 -7.55 -16.12
C LEU A 91 3.95 -6.50 -15.40
N GLY A 92 3.49 -6.79 -14.17
CA GLY A 92 2.84 -5.81 -13.31
C GLY A 92 3.82 -4.87 -12.62
N GLY A 93 5.12 -5.16 -12.70
CA GLY A 93 6.14 -4.32 -12.06
C GLY A 93 6.30 -4.60 -10.56
N GLU A 94 5.99 -5.82 -10.13
CA GLU A 94 6.15 -6.21 -8.72
C GLU A 94 7.63 -6.12 -8.30
N ALA A 95 7.90 -5.38 -7.22
CA ALA A 95 9.26 -5.20 -6.70
C ALA A 95 9.55 -6.05 -5.48
N VAL A 96 8.58 -6.24 -4.58
CA VAL A 96 8.74 -6.98 -3.33
C VAL A 96 7.64 -8.04 -3.25
N PRO A 97 7.98 -9.33 -3.03
CA PRO A 97 6.97 -10.40 -2.94
C PRO A 97 6.30 -10.45 -1.56
N HIS A 98 5.69 -9.36 -1.18
CA HIS A 98 4.80 -9.17 -0.04
C HIS A 98 3.76 -8.17 -0.49
N LEU A 99 2.51 -8.59 -0.54
CA LEU A 99 1.40 -7.76 -1.02
C LEU A 99 1.48 -6.34 -0.46
N HIS A 100 1.41 -5.35 -1.34
CA HIS A 100 1.39 -3.96 -0.93
C HIS A 100 0.55 -3.11 -1.88
N LEU A 101 -0.19 -2.20 -1.29
CA LEU A 101 -1.05 -1.26 -1.98
C LEU A 101 -0.38 0.12 -1.92
N HIS A 102 -0.09 0.68 -3.10
CA HIS A 102 0.45 2.03 -3.19
C HIS A 102 -0.69 3.04 -3.14
N LEU A 103 -0.54 4.06 -2.31
CA LEU A 103 -1.39 5.25 -2.27
C LEU A 103 -0.56 6.42 -2.76
N LEU A 104 -0.92 6.96 -3.93
CA LEU A 104 -0.17 8.02 -4.60
C LEU A 104 -1.04 9.25 -4.76
N SER A 105 -0.52 10.42 -4.39
CA SER A 105 -1.25 11.68 -4.50
C SER A 105 -0.30 12.87 -4.59
N GLY A 106 -0.85 14.03 -4.89
CA GLY A 106 -0.09 15.29 -4.89
C GLY A 106 0.41 15.72 -6.25
N ARG A 107 0.11 14.96 -7.30
CA ARG A 107 0.38 15.34 -8.69
C ARG A 107 -0.72 14.78 -9.58
N GLN A 108 -0.86 15.34 -10.77
CA GLN A 108 -1.83 14.82 -11.73
C GLN A 108 -1.41 13.44 -12.21
N MET A 109 -2.26 12.46 -12.00
CA MET A 109 -2.09 11.11 -12.54
C MET A 109 -2.63 11.10 -13.96
N LYS A 110 -1.97 10.33 -14.82
CA LYS A 110 -2.33 10.27 -16.24
C LYS A 110 -2.96 8.93 -16.59
N TRP A 111 -3.57 8.88 -17.76
CA TRP A 111 -4.11 7.65 -18.33
C TRP A 111 -3.57 7.46 -19.74
N PRO A 112 -3.06 6.27 -20.12
CA PRO A 112 -3.03 5.03 -19.33
C PRO A 112 -2.08 5.09 -18.14
N PRO A 113 -2.27 4.21 -17.12
CA PRO A 113 -1.55 4.30 -15.85
C PRO A 113 -0.09 3.82 -15.88
N GLY A 114 0.38 3.32 -16.98
CA GLY A 114 1.75 2.81 -17.08
C GLY A 114 2.41 3.02 -18.41
#